data_05a1b57de726f52e1ed8e8cedaf8bf19
#
_entry.id   05a1b57de726f52e1ed8e8cedaf8bf19
#
_cell.length_a   1.000
_cell.length_b   1.000
_cell.length_c   1.000
_cell.angle_alpha   90.00
_cell.angle_beta   90.00
_cell.angle_gamma   90.00
#
_symmetry.space_group_name_H-M   'P 1'
#
loop_
_entity.id
_entity.type
_entity.pdbx_description
1 polymer ?
#
loop_
_entity_poly.entity_id
_entity_poly.type
_entity_poly.pdbx_seq_one_letter_code
_entity_poly.pdbx_strand_id
1 'polypeptide(L)'
;MVRAVVCRSLGEPEALRLEEYPSRVLKPGEVRVAIRAAGLNFPDVLMAAGQYQLKPELPFTPGMEAAGDVTEIGPEAKGVAVGDKVIVKMRHGAFADEAVVTPSQLTPKPSTFDYAEAATYLAGHGTAYHALIDRGRVEPGEVLLVHGAGGGTGLAAVEIGKMLGAIVIATASSDEKLAVAKARGADHLVRYDREPFRDAVKRITDGRGADVVFDPVGGQVFEDSLRCIAWGARLLVIGFTGGIGSARTNLLLIKGASVLGVRAGEAVRKNPALGEVRLKALLQWAEQGKLRPNVSHRLPLADYAKAMRLLIDRKAIGRVALMMD
;
A
#
# COMPACT_ATOMS: atom_id res chain seq x y z
N MET A 1 5.50 -5.29 -30.30
CA MET A 1 5.82 -6.24 -29.23
C MET A 1 5.60 -5.54 -27.91
N VAL A 2 5.19 -6.27 -26.87
CA VAL A 2 4.90 -5.77 -25.52
C VAL A 2 5.88 -6.42 -24.56
N ARG A 3 6.63 -5.61 -23.81
CA ARG A 3 7.54 -6.13 -22.78
C ARG A 3 6.74 -6.39 -21.50
N ALA A 4 7.04 -7.48 -20.83
CA ALA A 4 6.48 -7.79 -19.51
C ALA A 4 7.49 -8.56 -18.64
N VAL A 5 7.45 -8.30 -17.35
CA VAL A 5 8.18 -9.09 -16.36
C VAL A 5 7.41 -10.38 -16.09
N VAL A 6 8.04 -11.54 -16.30
CA VAL A 6 7.41 -12.84 -16.25
C VAL A 6 8.00 -13.70 -15.14
N CYS A 7 7.14 -14.24 -14.32
CA CYS A 7 7.44 -15.28 -13.34
C CYS A 7 7.15 -16.64 -13.95
N ARG A 8 8.18 -17.36 -14.39
CA ARG A 8 8.06 -18.74 -14.92
C ARG A 8 8.24 -19.79 -13.84
N SER A 9 8.95 -19.42 -12.78
CA SER A 9 9.14 -20.26 -11.59
C SER A 9 9.14 -19.34 -10.35
N LEU A 10 8.59 -19.83 -9.26
CA LEU A 10 8.59 -19.09 -8.00
C LEU A 10 10.02 -18.97 -7.45
N GLY A 11 10.35 -17.82 -6.88
CA GLY A 11 11.69 -17.58 -6.32
C GLY A 11 11.97 -16.12 -6.00
N GLU A 12 13.25 -15.79 -5.92
CA GLU A 12 13.75 -14.45 -5.71
C GLU A 12 13.50 -13.54 -6.93
N PRO A 13 13.56 -12.20 -6.79
CA PRO A 13 13.31 -11.28 -7.90
C PRO A 13 14.12 -11.55 -9.16
N GLU A 14 15.34 -12.05 -9.02
CA GLU A 14 16.27 -12.36 -10.11
C GLU A 14 15.85 -13.60 -10.92
N ALA A 15 14.92 -14.42 -10.42
CA ALA A 15 14.35 -15.54 -11.16
C ALA A 15 13.31 -15.12 -12.20
N LEU A 16 12.76 -13.88 -12.07
CA LEU A 16 11.85 -13.33 -13.06
C LEU A 16 12.63 -12.90 -14.31
N ARG A 17 11.92 -12.76 -15.43
CA ARG A 17 12.53 -12.37 -16.71
C ARG A 17 11.71 -11.29 -17.39
N LEU A 18 12.38 -10.31 -18.01
CA LEU A 18 11.74 -9.39 -18.95
C LEU A 18 11.65 -10.09 -20.30
N GLU A 19 10.42 -10.25 -20.79
CA GLU A 19 10.14 -10.97 -22.05
C GLU A 19 9.26 -10.11 -22.95
N GLU A 20 9.26 -10.42 -24.24
CA GLU A 20 8.44 -9.74 -25.26
C GLU A 20 7.37 -10.68 -25.81
N TYR A 21 6.16 -10.15 -25.95
CA TYR A 21 5.01 -10.87 -26.51
C TYR A 21 4.32 -10.03 -27.58
N PRO A 22 3.61 -10.68 -28.51
CA PRO A 22 2.66 -9.96 -29.36
C PRO A 22 1.52 -9.42 -28.46
N SER A 23 1.11 -8.19 -28.74
CA SER A 23 -0.10 -7.62 -28.14
C SER A 23 -1.32 -8.46 -28.57
N ARG A 24 -2.16 -8.86 -27.60
CA ARG A 24 -3.33 -9.69 -27.91
C ARG A 24 -4.52 -8.88 -28.38
N VAL A 25 -5.36 -9.45 -29.21
CA VAL A 25 -6.63 -8.83 -29.65
C VAL A 25 -7.58 -8.70 -28.45
N LEU A 26 -8.29 -7.56 -28.38
CA LEU A 26 -9.31 -7.32 -27.35
C LEU A 26 -10.53 -8.21 -27.57
N LYS A 27 -11.06 -8.73 -26.47
CA LYS A 27 -12.38 -9.37 -26.44
C LYS A 27 -13.48 -8.31 -26.19
N PRO A 28 -14.75 -8.66 -26.45
CA PRO A 28 -15.87 -7.79 -26.06
C PRO A 28 -15.81 -7.41 -24.56
N GLY A 29 -16.03 -6.13 -24.27
CA GLY A 29 -15.98 -5.56 -22.92
C GLY A 29 -14.57 -5.23 -22.39
N GLU A 30 -13.51 -5.47 -23.15
CA GLU A 30 -12.14 -5.16 -22.76
C GLU A 30 -11.64 -3.84 -23.34
N VAL A 31 -10.65 -3.28 -22.66
CA VAL A 31 -9.92 -2.08 -23.09
C VAL A 31 -8.43 -2.31 -22.93
N ARG A 32 -7.63 -1.69 -23.78
CA ARG A 32 -6.16 -1.68 -23.67
C ARG A 32 -5.71 -0.36 -23.06
N VAL A 33 -4.80 -0.46 -22.10
CA VAL A 33 -4.13 0.67 -21.47
C VAL A 33 -2.63 0.55 -21.74
N ALA A 34 -2.04 1.55 -22.37
CA ALA A 34 -0.58 1.70 -22.40
C ALA A 34 -0.15 2.14 -21.00
N ILE A 35 0.61 1.29 -20.31
CA ILE A 35 1.10 1.59 -18.97
C ILE A 35 2.24 2.58 -19.06
N ARG A 36 2.20 3.65 -18.25
CA ARG A 36 3.27 4.65 -18.10
C ARG A 36 4.07 4.44 -16.82
N ALA A 37 3.41 3.92 -15.80
CA ALA A 37 4.04 3.54 -14.55
C ALA A 37 3.29 2.39 -13.89
N ALA A 38 4.00 1.50 -13.20
CA ALA A 38 3.45 0.47 -12.34
C ALA A 38 3.95 0.64 -10.90
N GLY A 39 3.03 0.55 -9.94
CA GLY A 39 3.35 0.64 -8.51
C GLY A 39 3.83 -0.70 -7.97
N LEU A 40 4.97 -0.69 -7.29
CA LEU A 40 5.49 -1.86 -6.62
C LEU A 40 4.94 -1.99 -5.21
N ASN A 41 4.41 -3.16 -4.89
CA ASN A 41 3.87 -3.51 -3.58
C ASN A 41 4.58 -4.74 -2.99
N PHE A 42 4.65 -4.84 -1.66
CA PHE A 42 5.24 -6.02 -1.01
C PHE A 42 4.52 -7.34 -1.39
N PRO A 43 3.18 -7.38 -1.58
CA PRO A 43 2.51 -8.53 -2.14
C PRO A 43 3.03 -9.03 -3.50
N ASP A 44 3.57 -8.15 -4.36
CA ASP A 44 4.14 -8.57 -5.65
C ASP A 44 5.40 -9.41 -5.43
N VAL A 45 6.23 -9.04 -4.45
CA VAL A 45 7.40 -9.81 -4.02
C VAL A 45 6.98 -11.16 -3.44
N LEU A 46 5.99 -11.17 -2.54
CA LEU A 46 5.48 -12.40 -1.93
C LEU A 46 4.81 -13.33 -2.96
N MET A 47 4.14 -12.78 -3.98
CA MET A 47 3.56 -13.56 -5.07
C MET A 47 4.64 -14.26 -5.89
N ALA A 48 5.69 -13.54 -6.26
CA ALA A 48 6.83 -14.10 -6.99
C ALA A 48 7.53 -15.21 -6.19
N ALA A 49 7.62 -15.05 -4.86
CA ALA A 49 8.17 -16.05 -3.95
C ALA A 49 7.19 -17.19 -3.59
N GLY A 50 5.93 -17.18 -4.08
CA GLY A 50 4.91 -18.18 -3.72
C GLY A 50 4.37 -18.09 -2.29
N GLN A 51 4.65 -17.00 -1.58
CA GLN A 51 4.33 -16.79 -0.17
C GLN A 51 3.07 -15.93 0.06
N TYR A 52 2.41 -15.48 -1.01
CA TYR A 52 1.19 -14.71 -0.91
C TYR A 52 -0.06 -15.60 -0.96
N GLN A 53 -1.20 -15.10 -0.43
CA GLN A 53 -2.47 -15.85 -0.43
C GLN A 53 -3.04 -16.05 -1.83
N LEU A 54 -2.77 -15.12 -2.75
CA LEU A 54 -3.05 -15.29 -4.17
C LEU A 54 -1.86 -16.01 -4.81
N LYS A 55 -2.12 -17.14 -5.44
CA LYS A 55 -1.14 -17.94 -6.18
C LYS A 55 -1.59 -18.01 -7.64
N PRO A 56 -1.14 -17.08 -8.51
CA PRO A 56 -1.44 -17.16 -9.94
C PRO A 56 -0.83 -18.42 -10.54
N GLU A 57 -1.45 -18.94 -11.59
CA GLU A 57 -0.86 -20.01 -12.40
C GLU A 57 0.39 -19.49 -13.12
N LEU A 58 1.42 -20.31 -13.17
CA LEU A 58 2.65 -20.03 -13.90
C LEU A 58 2.48 -20.32 -15.40
N PRO A 59 3.02 -19.49 -16.31
CA PRO A 59 3.73 -18.24 -16.04
C PRO A 59 2.74 -17.06 -15.78
N PHE A 60 3.14 -16.10 -14.96
CA PHE A 60 2.36 -14.88 -14.74
C PHE A 60 3.25 -13.63 -14.70
N THR A 61 2.65 -12.47 -14.94
CA THR A 61 3.29 -11.16 -14.77
C THR A 61 2.86 -10.57 -13.41
N PRO A 62 3.79 -10.17 -12.52
CA PRO A 62 3.46 -9.47 -11.28
C PRO A 62 2.89 -8.07 -11.51
N GLY A 63 2.57 -7.37 -10.40
CA GLY A 63 2.08 -6.00 -10.39
C GLY A 63 0.57 -5.90 -10.21
N MET A 64 0.15 -5.20 -9.13
CA MET A 64 -1.25 -5.10 -8.74
C MET A 64 -1.88 -3.76 -9.11
N GLU A 65 -1.08 -2.74 -9.39
CA GLU A 65 -1.55 -1.39 -9.75
C GLU A 65 -0.63 -0.73 -10.76
N ALA A 66 -1.22 0.04 -11.66
CA ALA A 66 -0.52 0.82 -12.67
C ALA A 66 -1.27 2.12 -12.97
N ALA A 67 -0.65 2.99 -13.75
CA ALA A 67 -1.32 4.14 -14.36
C ALA A 67 -0.85 4.29 -15.81
N GLY A 68 -1.75 4.74 -16.68
CA GLY A 68 -1.46 4.85 -18.09
C GLY A 68 -2.59 5.50 -18.88
N ASP A 69 -2.53 5.35 -20.19
CA ASP A 69 -3.47 5.94 -21.14
C ASP A 69 -4.27 4.83 -21.84
N VAL A 70 -5.59 5.00 -21.95
CA VAL A 70 -6.44 4.11 -22.75
C VAL A 70 -6.08 4.30 -24.22
N THR A 71 -5.67 3.22 -24.89
CA THR A 71 -5.23 3.26 -26.31
C THR A 71 -6.17 2.56 -27.25
N GLU A 72 -6.96 1.60 -26.76
CA GLU A 72 -7.90 0.82 -27.58
C GLU A 72 -9.11 0.39 -26.75
N ILE A 73 -10.29 0.42 -27.37
CA ILE A 73 -11.55 0.03 -26.76
C ILE A 73 -12.14 -1.10 -27.59
N GLY A 74 -12.32 -2.26 -26.96
CA GLY A 74 -12.98 -3.41 -27.58
C GLY A 74 -14.48 -3.21 -27.74
N PRO A 75 -15.13 -4.03 -28.56
CA PRO A 75 -16.59 -4.01 -28.68
C PRO A 75 -17.27 -4.09 -27.32
N GLU A 76 -18.41 -3.43 -27.16
CA GLU A 76 -19.26 -3.44 -25.96
C GLU A 76 -18.66 -2.79 -24.70
N ALA A 77 -17.38 -2.41 -24.67
CA ALA A 77 -16.82 -1.65 -23.56
C ALA A 77 -17.41 -0.23 -23.53
N LYS A 78 -17.86 0.22 -22.36
CA LYS A 78 -18.53 1.52 -22.17
C LYS A 78 -17.94 2.28 -20.98
N GLY A 79 -18.13 3.61 -20.98
CA GLY A 79 -17.75 4.48 -19.86
C GLY A 79 -16.30 4.90 -19.86
N VAL A 80 -15.56 4.68 -20.97
CA VAL A 80 -14.16 5.10 -21.17
C VAL A 80 -13.97 5.58 -22.60
N ALA A 81 -12.97 6.43 -22.81
CA ALA A 81 -12.57 6.95 -24.12
C ALA A 81 -11.07 6.70 -24.37
N VAL A 82 -10.69 6.56 -25.64
CA VAL A 82 -9.27 6.56 -26.03
C VAL A 82 -8.65 7.90 -25.63
N GLY A 83 -7.49 7.85 -24.98
CA GLY A 83 -6.80 9.00 -24.41
C GLY A 83 -7.13 9.27 -22.93
N ASP A 84 -8.10 8.57 -22.33
CA ASP A 84 -8.36 8.69 -20.90
C ASP A 84 -7.11 8.30 -20.10
N LYS A 85 -6.74 9.14 -19.13
CA LYS A 85 -5.66 8.89 -18.20
C LYS A 85 -6.21 8.19 -16.97
N VAL A 86 -5.74 6.98 -16.70
CA VAL A 86 -6.35 6.09 -15.72
C VAL A 86 -5.35 5.46 -14.76
N ILE A 87 -5.83 5.15 -13.57
CA ILE A 87 -5.23 4.17 -12.66
C ILE A 87 -5.87 2.82 -12.97
N VAL A 88 -5.05 1.80 -13.14
CA VAL A 88 -5.47 0.41 -13.40
C VAL A 88 -5.29 -0.40 -12.13
N LYS A 89 -6.33 -1.07 -11.67
CA LYS A 89 -6.28 -1.96 -10.52
C LYS A 89 -6.53 -3.40 -10.95
N MET A 90 -5.60 -4.27 -10.65
CA MET A 90 -5.66 -5.67 -11.06
C MET A 90 -5.14 -6.59 -9.95
N ARG A 91 -5.25 -7.89 -10.14
CA ARG A 91 -4.72 -8.86 -9.18
C ARG A 91 -3.22 -9.14 -9.39
N HIS A 92 -2.78 -9.08 -10.63
CA HIS A 92 -1.41 -9.20 -11.14
C HIS A 92 -1.42 -8.74 -12.61
N GLY A 93 -0.26 -8.52 -13.24
CA GLY A 93 -0.17 -8.19 -14.66
C GLY A 93 0.30 -6.76 -14.95
N ALA A 94 0.53 -5.92 -13.94
CA ALA A 94 0.87 -4.51 -14.16
C ALA A 94 2.34 -4.26 -14.54
N PHE A 95 3.25 -5.22 -14.34
CA PHE A 95 4.66 -5.02 -14.73
C PHE A 95 4.87 -5.35 -16.20
N ALA A 96 4.23 -4.58 -17.06
CA ALA A 96 4.23 -4.71 -18.52
C ALA A 96 4.00 -3.35 -19.19
N ASP A 97 4.33 -3.24 -20.47
CA ASP A 97 4.09 -2.02 -21.25
C ASP A 97 2.59 -1.75 -21.50
N GLU A 98 1.76 -2.79 -21.44
CA GLU A 98 0.30 -2.65 -21.58
C GLU A 98 -0.47 -3.56 -20.62
N ALA A 99 -1.69 -3.15 -20.31
CA ALA A 99 -2.68 -4.00 -19.65
C ALA A 99 -3.94 -4.10 -20.48
N VAL A 100 -4.53 -5.28 -20.53
CA VAL A 100 -5.88 -5.49 -21.07
C VAL A 100 -6.81 -5.83 -19.92
N VAL A 101 -7.79 -4.95 -19.70
CA VAL A 101 -8.67 -4.96 -18.52
C VAL A 101 -10.11 -4.61 -18.89
N THR A 102 -11.03 -4.70 -17.96
CA THR A 102 -12.40 -4.17 -18.13
C THR A 102 -12.51 -2.74 -17.59
N PRO A 103 -13.46 -1.92 -18.06
CA PRO A 103 -13.68 -0.56 -17.55
C PRO A 103 -13.86 -0.48 -16.02
N SER A 104 -14.41 -1.50 -15.37
CA SER A 104 -14.57 -1.57 -13.91
C SER A 104 -13.25 -1.62 -13.13
N GLN A 105 -12.15 -1.93 -13.78
CA GLN A 105 -10.82 -1.94 -13.19
C GLN A 105 -10.09 -0.60 -13.34
N LEU A 106 -10.71 0.35 -14.06
CA LEU A 106 -10.16 1.66 -14.33
C LEU A 106 -10.72 2.71 -13.36
N THR A 107 -9.87 3.64 -12.99
CA THR A 107 -10.21 4.81 -12.18
C THR A 107 -9.58 6.03 -12.83
N PRO A 108 -10.26 7.15 -13.00
CA PRO A 108 -9.66 8.37 -13.52
C PRO A 108 -8.42 8.74 -12.70
N LYS A 109 -7.32 9.09 -13.40
CA LYS A 109 -6.10 9.57 -12.76
C LYS A 109 -6.34 10.97 -12.18
N PRO A 110 -6.06 11.21 -10.88
CA PRO A 110 -6.10 12.58 -10.36
C PRO A 110 -5.26 13.54 -11.19
N SER A 111 -5.80 14.73 -11.47
CA SER A 111 -5.14 15.74 -12.30
C SER A 111 -3.84 16.23 -11.66
N THR A 112 -3.78 16.23 -10.33
CA THR A 112 -2.64 16.65 -9.52
C THR A 112 -1.47 15.67 -9.51
N PHE A 113 -1.66 14.43 -9.99
CA PHE A 113 -0.65 13.37 -9.96
C PHE A 113 0.03 13.18 -11.31
N ASP A 114 1.33 12.88 -11.27
CA ASP A 114 1.98 12.23 -12.38
C ASP A 114 1.65 10.72 -12.44
N TYR A 115 2.16 9.98 -13.44
CA TYR A 115 1.83 8.56 -13.58
C TYR A 115 2.42 7.69 -12.47
N ALA A 116 3.62 8.01 -11.96
CA ALA A 116 4.25 7.26 -10.88
C ALA A 116 3.47 7.42 -9.56
N GLU A 117 3.01 8.63 -9.26
CA GLU A 117 2.14 8.91 -8.13
C GLU A 117 0.80 8.19 -8.28
N ALA A 118 0.18 8.29 -9.44
CA ALA A 118 -1.10 7.63 -9.71
C ALA A 118 -1.00 6.10 -9.57
N ALA A 119 0.06 5.48 -10.13
CA ALA A 119 0.31 4.05 -10.07
C ALA A 119 0.60 3.52 -8.66
N THR A 120 0.92 4.40 -7.70
CA THR A 120 1.32 4.00 -6.35
C THR A 120 0.34 4.45 -5.26
N TYR A 121 -0.79 5.05 -5.64
CA TYR A 121 -1.69 5.71 -4.71
C TYR A 121 -2.70 4.77 -4.04
N LEU A 122 -3.48 4.05 -4.86
CA LEU A 122 -4.70 3.39 -4.36
C LEU A 122 -4.42 2.21 -3.43
N ALA A 123 -3.34 1.44 -3.63
CA ALA A 123 -3.03 0.32 -2.75
C ALA A 123 -2.61 0.81 -1.35
N GLY A 124 -1.72 1.78 -1.27
CA GLY A 124 -1.22 2.32 0.00
C GLY A 124 -2.28 3.09 0.77
N HIS A 125 -2.84 4.13 0.14
CA HIS A 125 -3.83 4.99 0.78
C HIS A 125 -5.17 4.28 1.01
N GLY A 126 -5.58 3.36 0.10
CA GLY A 126 -6.77 2.54 0.29
C GLY A 126 -6.65 1.57 1.48
N THR A 127 -5.44 1.05 1.72
CA THR A 127 -5.17 0.23 2.91
C THR A 127 -5.21 1.07 4.18
N ALA A 128 -4.57 2.24 4.18
CA ALA A 128 -4.58 3.15 5.34
C ALA A 128 -5.98 3.67 5.63
N TYR A 129 -6.76 4.04 4.60
CA TYR A 129 -8.17 4.42 4.76
C TYR A 129 -8.97 3.32 5.45
N HIS A 130 -8.92 2.09 4.90
CA HIS A 130 -9.63 0.95 5.48
C HIS A 130 -9.20 0.67 6.91
N ALA A 131 -7.92 0.75 7.18
CA ALA A 131 -7.37 0.54 8.51
C ALA A 131 -7.91 1.56 9.52
N LEU A 132 -7.77 2.84 9.23
CA LEU A 132 -8.00 3.92 10.20
C LEU A 132 -9.47 4.31 10.30
N ILE A 133 -10.20 4.32 9.17
CA ILE A 133 -11.60 4.76 9.13
C ILE A 133 -12.56 3.59 9.34
N ASP A 134 -12.46 2.54 8.49
CA ASP A 134 -13.46 1.47 8.54
C ASP A 134 -13.24 0.51 9.72
N ARG A 135 -11.98 0.20 10.06
CA ARG A 135 -11.64 -0.79 11.09
C ARG A 135 -11.27 -0.15 12.42
N GLY A 136 -10.33 0.78 12.39
CA GLY A 136 -9.80 1.48 13.56
C GLY A 136 -10.75 2.52 14.12
N ARG A 137 -11.59 3.14 13.28
CA ARG A 137 -12.50 4.22 13.65
C ARG A 137 -11.80 5.26 14.51
N VAL A 138 -10.68 5.77 13.96
CA VAL A 138 -9.84 6.74 14.65
C VAL A 138 -10.63 8.03 14.87
N GLU A 139 -10.62 8.53 16.10
CA GLU A 139 -11.28 9.75 16.51
C GLU A 139 -10.28 10.89 16.76
N PRO A 140 -10.70 12.17 16.62
CA PRO A 140 -9.84 13.30 16.93
C PRO A 140 -9.31 13.25 18.37
N GLY A 141 -8.01 13.53 18.55
CA GLY A 141 -7.33 13.52 19.85
C GLY A 141 -6.81 12.14 20.28
N GLU A 142 -7.16 11.06 19.60
CA GLU A 142 -6.58 9.75 19.88
C GLU A 142 -5.11 9.69 19.48
N VAL A 143 -4.32 8.90 20.21
CA VAL A 143 -2.92 8.64 19.89
C VAL A 143 -2.85 7.46 18.92
N LEU A 144 -2.38 7.74 17.70
CA LEU A 144 -2.14 6.75 16.64
C LEU A 144 -0.65 6.43 16.56
N LEU A 145 -0.28 5.21 16.95
CA LEU A 145 1.07 4.68 16.77
C LEU A 145 1.18 4.02 15.37
N VAL A 146 2.07 4.52 14.53
CA VAL A 146 2.30 4.01 13.18
C VAL A 146 3.67 3.33 13.12
N HIS A 147 3.68 2.00 13.01
CA HIS A 147 4.90 1.25 12.71
C HIS A 147 5.23 1.28 11.22
N GLY A 148 6.52 1.17 10.89
CA GLY A 148 6.96 1.24 9.50
C GLY A 148 6.56 2.55 8.81
N ALA A 149 6.54 3.65 9.56
CA ALA A 149 6.06 4.95 9.09
C ALA A 149 6.82 5.51 7.89
N GLY A 150 8.04 5.04 7.61
CA GLY A 150 8.80 5.40 6.40
C GLY A 150 8.39 4.63 5.15
N GLY A 151 7.55 3.60 5.24
CA GLY A 151 7.05 2.85 4.08
C GLY A 151 5.81 3.49 3.46
N GLY A 152 5.45 3.09 2.23
CA GLY A 152 4.34 3.72 1.49
C GLY A 152 2.99 3.68 2.21
N THR A 153 2.64 2.55 2.82
CA THR A 153 1.37 2.41 3.56
C THR A 153 1.45 3.12 4.92
N GLY A 154 2.63 3.13 5.55
CA GLY A 154 2.85 3.83 6.82
C GLY A 154 2.75 5.35 6.65
N LEU A 155 3.37 5.93 5.61
CA LEU A 155 3.23 7.35 5.30
C LEU A 155 1.77 7.74 5.02
N ALA A 156 1.03 6.90 4.27
CA ALA A 156 -0.39 7.11 4.04
C ALA A 156 -1.20 7.07 5.36
N ALA A 157 -0.82 6.21 6.31
CA ALA A 157 -1.45 6.16 7.62
C ALA A 157 -1.13 7.42 8.46
N VAL A 158 0.09 7.96 8.37
CA VAL A 158 0.45 9.24 8.99
C VAL A 158 -0.42 10.37 8.45
N GLU A 159 -0.50 10.52 7.12
CA GLU A 159 -1.31 11.57 6.47
C GLU A 159 -2.79 11.48 6.86
N ILE A 160 -3.39 10.30 6.71
CA ILE A 160 -4.82 10.10 7.02
C ILE A 160 -5.06 10.27 8.53
N GLY A 161 -4.19 9.76 9.39
CA GLY A 161 -4.28 9.94 10.84
C GLY A 161 -4.30 11.42 11.23
N LYS A 162 -3.44 12.23 10.62
CA LYS A 162 -3.45 13.71 10.84
C LYS A 162 -4.72 14.36 10.33
N MET A 163 -5.22 13.96 9.17
CA MET A 163 -6.49 14.47 8.64
C MET A 163 -7.69 14.14 9.54
N LEU A 164 -7.62 13.01 10.26
CA LEU A 164 -8.64 12.62 11.25
C LEU A 164 -8.46 13.33 12.60
N GLY A 165 -7.42 14.14 12.78
CA GLY A 165 -7.16 14.87 14.03
C GLY A 165 -6.45 14.02 15.10
N ALA A 166 -5.85 12.90 14.75
CA ALA A 166 -5.07 12.07 15.66
C ALA A 166 -3.72 12.73 16.04
N ILE A 167 -3.21 12.37 17.21
CA ILE A 167 -1.83 12.62 17.63
C ILE A 167 -0.99 11.44 17.10
N VAL A 168 -0.17 11.68 16.08
CA VAL A 168 0.55 10.60 15.37
C VAL A 168 1.95 10.42 15.91
N ILE A 169 2.24 9.21 16.41
CA ILE A 169 3.58 8.75 16.78
C ILE A 169 4.09 7.85 15.64
N ALA A 170 5.11 8.30 14.93
CA ALA A 170 5.72 7.57 13.81
C ALA A 170 6.99 6.84 14.25
N THR A 171 7.11 5.54 13.95
CA THR A 171 8.32 4.75 14.21
C THR A 171 8.99 4.33 12.92
N ALA A 172 10.32 4.50 12.85
CA ALA A 172 11.13 4.07 11.71
C ALA A 172 12.57 3.75 12.11
N SER A 173 13.35 3.16 11.16
CA SER A 173 14.73 2.71 11.37
C SER A 173 15.80 3.76 11.02
N SER A 174 15.44 4.91 10.48
CA SER A 174 16.41 5.96 10.12
C SER A 174 15.82 7.35 10.27
N ASP A 175 16.70 8.33 10.46
CA ASP A 175 16.30 9.74 10.58
C ASP A 175 15.69 10.27 9.28
N GLU A 176 16.17 9.80 8.10
CA GLU A 176 15.61 10.17 6.81
C GLU A 176 14.14 9.73 6.67
N LYS A 177 13.83 8.49 7.10
CA LYS A 177 12.44 7.98 7.12
C LYS A 177 11.56 8.78 8.05
N LEU A 178 12.09 9.13 9.23
CA LEU A 178 11.37 9.94 10.20
C LEU A 178 11.16 11.38 9.72
N ALA A 179 12.15 11.96 9.03
CA ALA A 179 12.02 13.29 8.44
C ALA A 179 10.86 13.35 7.41
N VAL A 180 10.72 12.30 6.57
CA VAL A 180 9.60 12.23 5.64
C VAL A 180 8.27 12.05 6.39
N ALA A 181 8.20 11.20 7.43
CA ALA A 181 7.02 11.06 8.26
C ALA A 181 6.64 12.38 8.96
N LYS A 182 7.62 13.16 9.44
CA LYS A 182 7.43 14.50 10.01
C LYS A 182 6.83 15.46 9.00
N ALA A 183 7.38 15.50 7.80
CA ALA A 183 6.88 16.34 6.70
C ALA A 183 5.44 15.98 6.30
N ARG A 184 5.00 14.74 6.57
CA ARG A 184 3.64 14.24 6.35
C ARG A 184 2.72 14.42 7.56
N GLY A 185 3.19 15.08 8.63
CA GLY A 185 2.37 15.50 9.76
C GLY A 185 2.51 14.66 11.02
N ALA A 186 3.49 13.74 11.14
CA ALA A 186 3.72 13.05 12.40
C ALA A 186 4.11 14.04 13.51
N ASP A 187 3.45 13.93 14.66
CA ASP A 187 3.68 14.80 15.82
C ASP A 187 4.95 14.38 16.58
N HIS A 188 5.11 13.07 16.78
CA HIS A 188 6.23 12.48 17.49
C HIS A 188 6.95 11.45 16.62
N LEU A 189 8.27 11.42 16.76
CA LEU A 189 9.15 10.56 15.98
C LEU A 189 9.92 9.64 16.92
N VAL A 190 9.91 8.34 16.65
CA VAL A 190 10.62 7.34 17.45
C VAL A 190 11.54 6.52 16.56
N ARG A 191 12.83 6.59 16.84
CA ARG A 191 13.85 5.81 16.18
C ARG A 191 14.09 4.51 16.96
N TYR A 192 13.42 3.44 16.56
CA TYR A 192 13.34 2.19 17.32
C TYR A 192 14.67 1.41 17.41
N ASP A 193 15.69 1.75 16.61
CA ASP A 193 17.04 1.20 16.71
C ASP A 193 17.91 1.92 17.77
N ARG A 194 17.44 3.06 18.30
CA ARG A 194 18.12 3.83 19.36
C ARG A 194 17.43 3.75 20.71
N GLU A 195 16.09 3.65 20.71
CA GLU A 195 15.32 3.49 21.93
C GLU A 195 14.15 2.52 21.71
N PRO A 196 13.78 1.70 22.70
CA PRO A 196 12.59 0.86 22.62
C PRO A 196 11.34 1.73 22.42
N PHE A 197 10.63 1.53 21.30
CA PHE A 197 9.44 2.35 20.98
C PHE A 197 8.37 2.28 22.08
N ARG A 198 8.27 1.14 22.78
CA ARG A 198 7.36 0.95 23.90
C ARG A 198 7.56 1.99 25.01
N ASP A 199 8.80 2.28 25.34
CA ASP A 199 9.16 3.21 26.41
C ASP A 199 8.94 4.66 25.92
N ALA A 200 9.30 4.92 24.66
CA ALA A 200 9.00 6.21 24.02
C ALA A 200 7.49 6.51 23.99
N VAL A 201 6.64 5.55 23.59
CA VAL A 201 5.18 5.72 23.58
C VAL A 201 4.67 6.03 24.97
N LYS A 202 5.09 5.30 26.01
CA LYS A 202 4.68 5.56 27.39
C LYS A 202 5.09 6.96 27.84
N ARG A 203 6.32 7.37 27.53
CA ARG A 203 6.82 8.71 27.87
C ARG A 203 6.01 9.82 27.17
N ILE A 204 5.72 9.66 25.88
CA ILE A 204 4.94 10.64 25.08
C ILE A 204 3.51 10.76 25.57
N THR A 205 2.94 9.69 26.11
CA THR A 205 1.52 9.60 26.51
C THR A 205 1.33 9.62 28.03
N ASP A 206 2.33 10.01 28.80
CA ASP A 206 2.30 10.04 30.28
C ASP A 206 1.82 8.70 30.88
N GLY A 207 2.27 7.59 30.29
CA GLY A 207 1.93 6.23 30.72
C GLY A 207 0.60 5.66 30.19
N ARG A 208 -0.24 6.49 29.54
CA ARG A 208 -1.57 6.08 29.03
C ARG A 208 -1.46 5.03 27.91
N GLY A 209 -0.55 5.22 26.99
CA GLY A 209 -0.36 4.36 25.80
C GLY A 209 -1.12 4.85 24.56
N ALA A 210 -0.95 4.10 23.45
CA ALA A 210 -1.58 4.40 22.17
C ALA A 210 -3.02 3.86 22.10
N ASP A 211 -3.94 4.64 21.55
CA ASP A 211 -5.34 4.26 21.35
C ASP A 211 -5.51 3.37 20.12
N VAL A 212 -4.75 3.65 19.08
CA VAL A 212 -4.74 2.87 17.83
C VAL A 212 -3.31 2.56 17.43
N VAL A 213 -3.05 1.32 17.03
CA VAL A 213 -1.76 0.90 16.48
C VAL A 213 -1.95 0.45 15.04
N PHE A 214 -1.23 1.05 14.11
CA PHE A 214 -1.15 0.64 12.71
C PHE A 214 0.11 -0.21 12.51
N ASP A 215 -0.05 -1.53 12.36
CA ASP A 215 1.06 -2.48 12.34
C ASP A 215 1.20 -3.25 11.01
N PRO A 216 2.07 -2.82 10.09
CA PRO A 216 2.47 -3.58 8.90
C PRO A 216 3.67 -4.51 9.15
N VAL A 217 4.24 -4.51 10.36
CA VAL A 217 5.50 -5.18 10.69
C VAL A 217 5.26 -6.57 11.30
N GLY A 218 4.40 -6.65 12.33
CA GLY A 218 4.14 -7.92 13.02
C GLY A 218 5.28 -8.41 13.91
N GLY A 219 5.35 -9.71 14.16
CA GLY A 219 6.38 -10.35 14.98
C GLY A 219 6.53 -9.70 16.36
N GLN A 220 7.76 -9.48 16.79
CA GLN A 220 8.07 -8.86 18.09
C GLN A 220 7.51 -7.44 18.23
N VAL A 221 7.42 -6.68 17.13
CA VAL A 221 6.84 -5.31 17.13
C VAL A 221 5.37 -5.36 17.55
N PHE A 222 4.61 -6.32 17.02
CA PHE A 222 3.21 -6.53 17.42
C PHE A 222 3.11 -6.88 18.90
N GLU A 223 3.94 -7.81 19.40
CA GLU A 223 3.92 -8.26 20.79
C GLU A 223 4.30 -7.15 21.78
N ASP A 224 5.29 -6.33 21.42
CA ASP A 224 5.70 -5.18 22.23
C ASP A 224 4.65 -4.06 22.21
N SER A 225 3.92 -3.91 21.10
CA SER A 225 2.82 -2.95 21.00
C SER A 225 1.72 -3.22 22.04
N LEU A 226 1.38 -4.47 22.32
CA LEU A 226 0.42 -4.85 23.36
C LEU A 226 0.77 -4.33 24.77
N ARG A 227 2.03 -3.92 24.98
CA ARG A 227 2.53 -3.43 26.28
C ARG A 227 2.54 -1.90 26.39
N CYS A 228 2.22 -1.19 25.32
CA CYS A 228 2.18 0.28 25.30
C CYS A 228 0.88 0.86 24.71
N ILE A 229 -0.21 0.08 24.80
CA ILE A 229 -1.54 0.52 24.39
C ILE A 229 -2.34 1.08 25.56
N ALA A 230 -3.29 1.95 25.23
CA ALA A 230 -4.28 2.50 26.15
C ALA A 230 -5.37 1.47 26.49
N TRP A 231 -6.26 1.82 27.43
CA TRP A 231 -7.50 1.08 27.65
C TRP A 231 -8.41 1.19 26.42
N GLY A 232 -9.01 0.08 26.01
CA GLY A 232 -9.90 0.03 24.84
C GLY A 232 -9.19 0.12 23.47
N ALA A 233 -7.87 0.02 23.43
CA ALA A 233 -7.07 0.20 22.22
C ALA A 233 -7.41 -0.81 21.11
N ARG A 234 -7.11 -0.41 19.87
CA ARG A 234 -7.32 -1.21 18.66
C ARG A 234 -5.98 -1.40 17.94
N LEU A 235 -5.51 -2.65 17.85
CA LEU A 235 -4.31 -3.02 17.09
C LEU A 235 -4.74 -3.49 15.71
N LEU A 236 -4.32 -2.77 14.69
CA LEU A 236 -4.65 -3.02 13.29
C LEU A 236 -3.54 -3.82 12.64
N VAL A 237 -3.82 -5.08 12.33
CA VAL A 237 -2.86 -5.99 11.68
C VAL A 237 -2.94 -5.78 10.17
N ILE A 238 -1.92 -5.14 9.59
CA ILE A 238 -1.83 -4.78 8.17
C ILE A 238 -0.97 -5.78 7.40
N GLY A 239 0.11 -6.27 8.02
CA GLY A 239 1.08 -7.14 7.37
C GLY A 239 2.04 -7.80 8.35
N PHE A 240 3.04 -8.49 7.79
CA PHE A 240 3.94 -9.38 8.54
C PHE A 240 5.39 -9.26 8.03
N THR A 241 5.85 -8.05 7.70
CA THR A 241 7.21 -7.85 7.16
C THR A 241 8.32 -8.20 8.15
N GLY A 242 8.00 -8.26 9.45
CA GLY A 242 8.88 -8.69 10.54
C GLY A 242 8.49 -10.05 11.14
N GLY A 243 7.58 -10.80 10.48
CA GLY A 243 7.08 -12.09 10.93
C GLY A 243 5.67 -12.03 11.54
N ILE A 244 5.12 -13.19 11.88
CA ILE A 244 3.79 -13.32 12.48
C ILE A 244 3.92 -13.16 14.00
N GLY A 245 3.21 -12.18 14.57
CA GLY A 245 3.15 -11.96 16.01
C GLY A 245 2.06 -12.78 16.70
N SER A 246 2.20 -12.99 18.00
CA SER A 246 1.23 -13.69 18.84
C SER A 246 0.57 -12.75 19.85
N ALA A 247 -0.76 -12.78 19.92
CA ALA A 247 -1.50 -12.00 20.90
C ALA A 247 -1.67 -12.79 22.21
N ARG A 248 -1.07 -12.33 23.30
CA ARG A 248 -1.35 -12.85 24.63
C ARG A 248 -2.71 -12.37 25.09
N THR A 249 -3.69 -13.25 25.14
CA THR A 249 -5.12 -12.92 25.38
C THR A 249 -5.37 -12.29 26.76
N ASN A 250 -4.54 -12.58 27.77
CA ASN A 250 -4.61 -11.93 29.07
C ASN A 250 -4.30 -10.41 28.98
N LEU A 251 -3.40 -9.99 28.09
CA LEU A 251 -3.11 -8.56 27.88
C LEU A 251 -4.30 -7.84 27.22
N LEU A 252 -4.98 -8.53 26.29
CA LEU A 252 -6.20 -7.99 25.68
C LEU A 252 -7.32 -7.81 26.71
N LEU A 253 -7.52 -8.83 27.57
CA LEU A 253 -8.50 -8.77 28.66
C LEU A 253 -8.21 -7.60 29.62
N ILE A 254 -6.97 -7.48 30.12
CA ILE A 254 -6.58 -6.45 31.10
C ILE A 254 -6.73 -5.03 30.51
N LYS A 255 -6.51 -4.87 29.20
CA LYS A 255 -6.58 -3.57 28.53
C LYS A 255 -7.93 -3.30 27.86
N GLY A 256 -8.88 -4.26 27.88
CA GLY A 256 -10.11 -4.15 27.10
C GLY A 256 -9.86 -3.95 25.60
N ALA A 257 -8.69 -4.39 25.12
CA ALA A 257 -8.20 -4.09 23.78
C ALA A 257 -8.70 -5.08 22.71
N SER A 258 -8.65 -4.67 21.46
CA SER A 258 -9.01 -5.49 20.30
C SER A 258 -7.85 -5.61 19.31
N VAL A 259 -7.72 -6.79 18.69
CA VAL A 259 -6.84 -7.01 17.53
C VAL A 259 -7.71 -7.18 16.29
N LEU A 260 -7.49 -6.35 15.30
CA LEU A 260 -8.34 -6.24 14.11
C LEU A 260 -7.54 -6.51 12.83
N GLY A 261 -7.91 -7.55 12.09
CA GLY A 261 -7.34 -7.83 10.77
C GLY A 261 -7.76 -6.77 9.75
N VAL A 262 -6.81 -6.31 8.93
CA VAL A 262 -7.02 -5.32 7.88
C VAL A 262 -6.68 -5.93 6.52
N ARG A 263 -7.70 -6.24 5.73
CA ARG A 263 -7.54 -6.81 4.38
C ARG A 263 -8.34 -5.99 3.37
N ALA A 264 -7.83 -4.79 3.07
CA ALA A 264 -8.53 -3.74 2.32
C ALA A 264 -9.08 -4.20 0.96
N GLY A 265 -8.31 -4.96 0.19
CA GLY A 265 -8.76 -5.49 -1.11
C GLY A 265 -9.88 -6.52 -0.98
N GLU A 266 -9.85 -7.39 0.04
CA GLU A 266 -10.90 -8.37 0.27
C GLU A 266 -12.18 -7.72 0.80
N ALA A 267 -12.05 -6.69 1.63
CA ALA A 267 -13.20 -5.93 2.13
C ALA A 267 -14.02 -5.34 0.97
N VAL A 268 -13.35 -4.78 -0.06
CA VAL A 268 -14.03 -4.28 -1.27
C VAL A 268 -14.67 -5.40 -2.07
N ARG A 269 -14.01 -6.56 -2.22
CA ARG A 269 -14.61 -7.71 -2.93
C ARG A 269 -15.86 -8.26 -2.23
N LYS A 270 -15.86 -8.24 -0.90
CA LYS A 270 -17.02 -8.69 -0.10
C LYS A 270 -18.13 -7.64 -0.01
N ASN A 271 -17.78 -6.37 -0.08
CA ASN A 271 -18.71 -5.25 -0.05
C ASN A 271 -18.26 -4.16 -1.04
N PRO A 272 -18.68 -4.24 -2.33
CA PRO A 272 -18.30 -3.26 -3.35
C PRO A 272 -18.71 -1.82 -3.02
N ALA A 273 -19.86 -1.60 -2.39
CA ALA A 273 -20.33 -0.27 -2.00
C ALA A 273 -19.34 0.45 -1.04
N LEU A 274 -18.72 -0.29 -0.13
CA LEU A 274 -17.66 0.24 0.71
C LEU A 274 -16.44 0.71 -0.12
N GLY A 275 -16.16 -0.03 -1.20
CA GLY A 275 -15.10 0.33 -2.15
C GLY A 275 -15.36 1.64 -2.87
N GLU A 276 -16.60 1.88 -3.31
CA GLU A 276 -17.02 3.10 -4.00
C GLU A 276 -16.92 4.32 -3.10
N VAL A 277 -17.41 4.24 -1.85
CA VAL A 277 -17.29 5.33 -0.86
C VAL A 277 -15.83 5.68 -0.61
N ARG A 278 -15.00 4.68 -0.39
CA ARG A 278 -13.55 4.86 -0.17
C ARG A 278 -12.87 5.49 -1.37
N LEU A 279 -13.14 4.97 -2.57
CA LEU A 279 -12.54 5.47 -3.80
C LEU A 279 -12.89 6.94 -4.04
N LYS A 280 -14.17 7.29 -3.88
CA LYS A 280 -14.64 8.68 -4.01
C LYS A 280 -13.91 9.62 -3.05
N ALA A 281 -13.78 9.24 -1.78
CA ALA A 281 -13.07 10.06 -0.79
C ALA A 281 -11.58 10.21 -1.14
N LEU A 282 -10.91 9.13 -1.51
CA LEU A 282 -9.49 9.15 -1.90
C LEU A 282 -9.25 10.03 -3.12
N LEU A 283 -10.07 9.92 -4.18
CA LEU A 283 -9.94 10.77 -5.36
C LEU A 283 -10.17 12.25 -5.03
N GLN A 284 -11.17 12.54 -4.23
CA GLN A 284 -11.44 13.91 -3.79
C GLN A 284 -10.25 14.49 -3.00
N TRP A 285 -9.65 13.74 -2.08
CA TRP A 285 -8.50 14.19 -1.30
C TRP A 285 -7.24 14.35 -2.15
N ALA A 286 -7.05 13.50 -3.16
CA ALA A 286 -5.97 13.64 -4.12
C ALA A 286 -6.12 14.91 -4.96
N GLU A 287 -7.31 15.17 -5.52
CA GLU A 287 -7.59 16.39 -6.31
C GLU A 287 -7.44 17.67 -5.48
N GLN A 288 -7.75 17.61 -4.17
CA GLN A 288 -7.56 18.72 -3.23
C GLN A 288 -6.10 18.88 -2.79
N GLY A 289 -5.19 18.01 -3.21
CA GLY A 289 -3.78 18.01 -2.76
C GLY A 289 -3.58 17.65 -1.29
N LYS A 290 -4.61 17.08 -0.64
CA LYS A 290 -4.55 16.69 0.78
C LYS A 290 -3.76 15.42 1.01
N LEU A 291 -3.77 14.49 0.05
CA LEU A 291 -3.02 13.25 0.08
C LEU A 291 -2.18 13.14 -1.18
N ARG A 292 -0.93 12.71 -1.01
CA ARG A 292 -0.01 12.51 -2.14
C ARG A 292 1.00 11.41 -1.82
N PRO A 293 1.15 10.37 -2.66
CA PRO A 293 2.14 9.33 -2.41
C PRO A 293 3.56 9.88 -2.47
N ASN A 294 4.42 9.43 -1.57
CA ASN A 294 5.85 9.74 -1.60
C ASN A 294 6.56 8.71 -2.49
N VAL A 295 6.80 9.03 -3.75
CA VAL A 295 7.51 8.15 -4.69
C VAL A 295 9.01 8.43 -4.60
N SER A 296 9.73 7.60 -3.87
CA SER A 296 11.17 7.78 -3.64
C SER A 296 12.04 7.26 -4.79
N HIS A 297 11.57 6.26 -5.52
CA HIS A 297 12.31 5.65 -6.62
C HIS A 297 11.42 5.47 -7.84
N ARG A 298 11.95 5.87 -8.97
CA ARG A 298 11.39 5.67 -10.31
C ARG A 298 12.44 4.94 -11.12
N LEU A 299 12.19 3.69 -11.44
CA LEU A 299 13.15 2.81 -12.11
C LEU A 299 12.53 2.33 -13.44
N PRO A 300 13.31 2.15 -14.50
CA PRO A 300 12.79 1.56 -15.74
C PRO A 300 12.27 0.14 -15.47
N LEU A 301 11.31 -0.33 -16.28
CA LEU A 301 10.74 -1.68 -16.15
C LEU A 301 11.83 -2.77 -16.10
N ALA A 302 12.92 -2.60 -16.86
CA ALA A 302 14.04 -3.55 -16.88
C ALA A 302 14.74 -3.71 -15.51
N ASP A 303 14.66 -2.70 -14.64
CA ASP A 303 15.24 -2.73 -13.29
C ASP A 303 14.31 -3.31 -12.22
N TYR A 304 13.30 -4.11 -12.63
CA TYR A 304 12.29 -4.69 -11.72
C TYR A 304 12.91 -5.43 -10.52
N ALA A 305 13.97 -6.21 -10.73
CA ALA A 305 14.63 -6.94 -9.64
C ALA A 305 15.25 -5.99 -8.61
N LYS A 306 15.93 -4.94 -9.07
CA LYS A 306 16.46 -3.88 -8.20
C LYS A 306 15.35 -3.16 -7.45
N ALA A 307 14.22 -2.87 -8.12
CA ALA A 307 13.05 -2.25 -7.49
C ALA A 307 12.48 -3.14 -6.37
N MET A 308 12.33 -4.45 -6.62
CA MET A 308 11.86 -5.41 -5.62
C MET A 308 12.83 -5.53 -4.44
N ARG A 309 14.15 -5.52 -4.69
CA ARG A 309 15.19 -5.50 -3.64
C ARG A 309 15.08 -4.27 -2.73
N LEU A 310 14.71 -3.10 -3.24
CA LEU A 310 14.49 -1.91 -2.40
C LEU A 310 13.43 -2.14 -1.31
N LEU A 311 12.39 -2.94 -1.61
CA LEU A 311 11.36 -3.30 -0.63
C LEU A 311 11.85 -4.40 0.33
N ILE A 312 12.47 -5.45 -0.18
CA ILE A 312 13.00 -6.58 0.61
C ILE A 312 14.03 -6.06 1.62
N ASP A 313 14.97 -5.25 1.17
CA ASP A 313 16.05 -4.68 1.99
C ASP A 313 15.60 -3.48 2.85
N ARG A 314 14.31 -3.11 2.79
CA ARG A 314 13.73 -1.98 3.53
C ARG A 314 14.42 -0.63 3.25
N LYS A 315 14.98 -0.46 2.03
CA LYS A 315 15.68 0.76 1.59
C LYS A 315 14.74 1.82 1.03
N ALA A 316 13.55 1.43 0.56
CA ALA A 316 12.56 2.38 0.06
C ALA A 316 12.06 3.31 1.18
N ILE A 317 11.86 4.59 0.85
CA ILE A 317 11.20 5.60 1.68
C ILE A 317 9.92 6.01 0.96
N GLY A 318 8.79 5.46 1.36
CA GLY A 318 7.52 5.61 0.65
C GLY A 318 7.34 4.55 -0.42
N ARG A 319 7.12 4.97 -1.66
CA ARG A 319 6.71 4.11 -2.79
C ARG A 319 7.82 3.98 -3.83
N VAL A 320 7.79 2.87 -4.54
CA VAL A 320 8.65 2.58 -5.70
C VAL A 320 7.76 2.39 -6.91
N ALA A 321 8.10 3.01 -8.02
CA ALA A 321 7.42 2.87 -9.30
C ALA A 321 8.37 2.33 -10.37
N LEU A 322 7.88 1.40 -11.19
CA LEU A 322 8.50 0.99 -12.45
C LEU A 322 7.94 1.89 -13.55
N MET A 323 8.81 2.48 -14.35
CA MET A 323 8.46 3.38 -15.45
C MET A 323 8.56 2.62 -16.76
N MET A 324 7.56 2.81 -17.62
CA MET A 324 7.56 2.35 -19.00
C MET A 324 8.01 3.50 -19.88
N ASP A 325 8.93 3.18 -20.81
CA ASP A 325 9.52 4.15 -21.75
C ASP A 325 8.49 4.61 -22.81
#